data_8891d6d7e1d45b808c29cb7b40aa914f
#
_entry.id   8891d6d7e1d45b808c29cb7b40aa914f
#
_cell.length_a   1.000
_cell.length_b   1.000
_cell.length_c   1.000
_cell.angle_alpha   90.00
_cell.angle_beta   90.00
_cell.angle_gamma   90.00
#
_symmetry.space_group_name_H-M   'P 1'
#
loop_
_entity.id
_entity.type
_entity.pdbx_description
1 polymer ?
#
loop_
_entity_poly.entity_id
_entity_poly.type
_entity_poly.pdbx_seq_one_letter_code
_entity_poly.pdbx_strand_id
1 'polypeptide(L)'
;TNLERCQRNCQLGRLAVTGILPGSDSTHASGEPGDFEVQGIDDAGLSAVDWVVKEIPRLTTSGTRRALSVPFRDLSVEQAPDTNDLFNRWGDGPLEGDRWHPEGASLRLRFTLPAGAYATVLMREFMRSPLDHY
;
A
#
# COMPACT_ATOMS: atom_id res chain seq x y z
N THR A 1 -10.92 11.76 -28.00
CA THR A 1 -11.51 10.49 -27.55
C THR A 1 -11.67 10.46 -26.04
N ASN A 2 -12.53 9.59 -25.51
CA ASN A 2 -12.73 9.47 -24.05
C ASN A 2 -11.43 9.02 -23.35
N LEU A 3 -10.64 8.18 -24.01
CA LEU A 3 -9.34 7.68 -23.53
C LEU A 3 -8.34 8.82 -23.33
N GLU A 4 -8.16 9.71 -24.31
CA GLU A 4 -7.24 10.85 -24.17
C GLU A 4 -7.61 11.77 -23.03
N ARG A 5 -8.93 11.98 -22.82
CA ARG A 5 -9.43 12.75 -21.69
C ARG A 5 -9.10 12.08 -20.34
N CYS A 6 -9.26 10.75 -20.25
CA CYS A 6 -8.89 9.97 -19.07
C CYS A 6 -7.39 10.05 -18.81
N GLN A 7 -6.56 9.82 -19.82
CA GLN A 7 -5.09 9.93 -19.70
C GLN A 7 -4.66 11.31 -19.20
N ARG A 8 -5.23 12.38 -19.78
CA ARG A 8 -4.91 13.74 -19.34
C ARG A 8 -5.34 13.98 -17.87
N ASN A 9 -6.50 13.46 -17.45
CA ASN A 9 -6.93 13.59 -16.06
C ASN A 9 -6.07 12.78 -15.09
N CYS A 10 -5.56 11.61 -15.50
CA CYS A 10 -4.57 10.86 -14.72
C CYS A 10 -3.26 11.65 -14.57
N GLN A 11 -2.75 12.23 -15.67
CA GLN A 11 -1.54 13.07 -15.65
C GLN A 11 -1.70 14.30 -14.74
N LEU A 12 -2.90 14.85 -14.68
CA LEU A 12 -3.24 15.97 -13.80
C LEU A 12 -3.52 15.58 -12.34
N GLY A 13 -3.43 14.28 -12.01
CA GLY A 13 -3.75 13.77 -10.67
C GLY A 13 -5.24 13.86 -10.29
N ARG A 14 -6.13 14.05 -11.26
CA ARG A 14 -7.60 14.13 -11.06
C ARG A 14 -8.26 12.76 -11.06
N LEU A 15 -7.65 11.79 -11.72
CA LEU A 15 -8.03 10.38 -11.76
C LEU A 15 -6.81 9.54 -11.41
N ALA A 16 -7.07 8.34 -10.90
CA ALA A 16 -6.04 7.34 -10.66
C ALA A 16 -6.44 6.02 -11.32
N VAL A 17 -5.46 5.29 -11.82
CA VAL A 17 -5.64 3.90 -12.21
C VAL A 17 -5.86 3.10 -10.94
N THR A 18 -6.87 2.24 -10.92
CA THR A 18 -7.24 1.45 -9.75
C THR A 18 -7.09 -0.04 -10.02
N GLY A 19 -6.70 -0.79 -9.00
CA GLY A 19 -6.79 -2.25 -8.96
C GLY A 19 -7.91 -2.71 -8.05
N ILE A 20 -8.33 -3.95 -8.23
CA ILE A 20 -9.38 -4.57 -7.43
C ILE A 20 -8.85 -4.99 -6.05
N LEU A 21 -9.66 -4.76 -5.03
CA LEU A 21 -9.60 -5.47 -3.75
C LEU A 21 -10.78 -6.43 -3.72
N PRO A 22 -10.55 -7.74 -3.79
CA PRO A 22 -11.62 -8.71 -3.91
C PRO A 22 -12.53 -8.75 -2.69
N GLY A 23 -13.78 -9.14 -2.93
CA GLY A 23 -14.84 -9.27 -1.93
C GLY A 23 -16.10 -9.84 -2.57
N SER A 24 -17.17 -9.96 -1.80
CA SER A 24 -18.43 -10.61 -2.22
C SER A 24 -19.15 -9.87 -3.37
N ASP A 25 -18.84 -8.60 -3.60
CA ASP A 25 -19.55 -7.74 -4.55
C ASP A 25 -18.56 -6.88 -5.37
N SER A 26 -17.38 -7.43 -5.63
CA SER A 26 -16.32 -6.73 -6.34
C SER A 26 -16.66 -6.53 -7.81
N THR A 27 -16.46 -5.32 -8.30
CA THR A 27 -16.62 -5.00 -9.72
C THR A 27 -15.27 -5.04 -10.43
N HIS A 28 -15.10 -5.99 -11.35
CA HIS A 28 -13.94 -6.10 -12.21
C HIS A 28 -13.90 -5.00 -13.28
N ALA A 29 -12.72 -4.69 -13.76
CA ALA A 29 -12.58 -3.91 -14.98
C ALA A 29 -13.13 -4.70 -16.17
N SER A 30 -13.37 -4.05 -17.27
CA SER A 30 -13.79 -4.71 -18.53
C SER A 30 -12.62 -4.84 -19.50
N GLY A 31 -12.68 -5.87 -20.37
CA GLY A 31 -11.63 -6.16 -21.34
C GLY A 31 -10.33 -6.64 -20.71
N GLU A 32 -9.23 -6.47 -21.41
CA GLU A 32 -7.91 -6.95 -21.01
C GLU A 32 -7.51 -6.61 -19.55
N PRO A 33 -7.75 -5.40 -19.01
CA PRO A 33 -7.50 -5.16 -17.59
C PRO A 33 -8.32 -6.04 -16.66
N GLY A 34 -9.55 -6.38 -17.02
CA GLY A 34 -10.40 -7.30 -16.25
C GLY A 34 -9.86 -8.72 -16.27
N ASP A 35 -9.35 -9.16 -17.40
CA ASP A 35 -8.74 -10.49 -17.55
C ASP A 35 -7.51 -10.61 -16.64
N PHE A 36 -6.69 -9.58 -16.55
CA PHE A 36 -5.56 -9.51 -15.60
C PHE A 36 -6.01 -9.55 -14.15
N GLU A 37 -7.10 -8.88 -13.80
CA GLU A 37 -7.64 -8.89 -12.43
C GLU A 37 -8.12 -10.31 -12.05
N VAL A 38 -8.83 -10.98 -12.95
CA VAL A 38 -9.29 -12.36 -12.74
C VAL A 38 -8.10 -13.31 -12.59
N GLN A 39 -7.12 -13.22 -13.48
CA GLN A 39 -5.92 -14.04 -13.40
C GLN A 39 -5.16 -13.83 -12.10
N GLY A 40 -5.00 -12.59 -11.68
CA GLY A 40 -4.30 -12.26 -10.42
C GLY A 40 -5.01 -12.78 -9.18
N ILE A 41 -6.35 -12.80 -9.18
CA ILE A 41 -7.15 -13.38 -8.08
C ILE A 41 -6.98 -14.91 -8.07
N ASP A 42 -6.97 -15.56 -9.24
CA ASP A 42 -6.75 -16.98 -9.39
C ASP A 42 -5.34 -17.38 -8.93
N ASP A 43 -4.32 -16.69 -9.39
CA ASP A 43 -2.91 -16.93 -9.03
C ASP A 43 -2.67 -16.77 -7.52
N ALA A 44 -3.41 -15.87 -6.89
CA ALA A 44 -3.39 -15.68 -5.44
C ALA A 44 -4.21 -16.73 -4.65
N GLY A 45 -4.89 -17.66 -5.34
CA GLY A 45 -5.75 -18.67 -4.71
C GLY A 45 -7.01 -18.10 -4.05
N LEU A 46 -7.43 -16.90 -4.46
CA LEU A 46 -8.55 -16.18 -3.83
C LEU A 46 -9.91 -16.45 -4.50
N SER A 47 -9.93 -17.10 -5.65
CA SER A 47 -11.16 -17.38 -6.40
C SER A 47 -12.13 -18.31 -5.67
N ALA A 48 -11.62 -19.18 -4.79
CA ALA A 48 -12.42 -20.11 -4.00
C ALA A 48 -12.79 -19.57 -2.60
N VAL A 49 -12.40 -18.34 -2.27
CA VAL A 49 -12.64 -17.76 -0.95
C VAL A 49 -14.09 -17.29 -0.84
N ASP A 50 -14.82 -17.76 0.18
CA ASP A 50 -16.11 -17.19 0.54
C ASP A 50 -15.91 -15.89 1.32
N TRP A 51 -16.19 -14.77 0.68
CA TRP A 51 -16.09 -13.44 1.27
C TRP A 51 -17.24 -13.07 2.22
N VAL A 52 -18.27 -13.93 2.28
CA VAL A 52 -19.45 -13.73 3.14
C VAL A 52 -19.30 -14.50 4.43
N VAL A 53 -19.13 -13.79 5.54
CA VAL A 53 -19.05 -14.39 6.87
C VAL A 53 -20.43 -14.34 7.50
N LYS A 54 -21.20 -15.42 7.35
CA LYS A 54 -22.61 -15.51 7.80
C LYS A 54 -22.76 -15.39 9.32
N GLU A 55 -21.81 -15.97 10.05
CA GLU A 55 -21.78 -15.99 11.52
C GLU A 55 -21.46 -14.61 12.10
N ILE A 56 -20.68 -13.81 11.37
CA ILE A 56 -20.28 -12.47 11.79
C ILE A 56 -20.37 -11.52 10.58
N PRO A 57 -21.57 -11.07 10.20
CA PRO A 57 -21.78 -10.30 8.97
C PRO A 57 -20.90 -9.03 8.85
N ARG A 58 -20.51 -8.44 9.99
CA ARG A 58 -19.60 -7.29 10.02
C ARG A 58 -18.18 -7.57 9.50
N LEU A 59 -17.79 -8.82 9.39
CA LEU A 59 -16.52 -9.25 8.82
C LEU A 59 -16.62 -9.54 7.32
N THR A 60 -17.84 -9.57 6.78
CA THR A 60 -18.04 -9.67 5.33
C THR A 60 -17.41 -8.47 4.64
N THR A 61 -16.58 -8.72 3.64
CA THR A 61 -16.03 -7.68 2.80
C THR A 61 -16.71 -7.67 1.43
N SER A 62 -17.28 -6.54 1.07
CA SER A 62 -17.88 -6.35 -0.25
C SER A 62 -16.82 -6.20 -1.36
N GLY A 63 -15.58 -5.96 -0.96
CA GLY A 63 -14.55 -5.58 -1.90
C GLY A 63 -14.65 -4.11 -2.33
N THR A 64 -13.66 -3.64 -3.03
CA THR A 64 -13.61 -2.27 -3.55
C THR A 64 -12.52 -2.13 -4.60
N ARG A 65 -12.31 -0.94 -5.09
CA ARG A 65 -11.17 -0.60 -5.95
C ARG A 65 -10.26 0.39 -5.25
N ARG A 66 -8.96 0.22 -5.42
CA ARG A 66 -7.95 1.08 -4.80
C ARG A 66 -6.99 1.63 -5.84
N ALA A 67 -6.60 2.89 -5.69
CA ALA A 67 -5.57 3.49 -6.53
C ALA A 67 -4.26 2.69 -6.43
N LEU A 68 -3.70 2.31 -7.59
CA LEU A 68 -2.43 1.58 -7.70
C LEU A 68 -1.23 2.49 -7.43
N SER A 69 -1.40 3.79 -7.62
CA SER A 69 -0.38 4.81 -7.35
C SER A 69 -1.02 6.00 -6.70
N VAL A 70 -0.41 6.52 -5.66
CA VAL A 70 -0.84 7.72 -4.96
C VAL A 70 0.32 8.69 -4.81
N PRO A 71 0.10 10.01 -4.97
CA PRO A 71 1.15 10.99 -4.76
C PRO A 71 1.46 11.12 -3.26
N PHE A 72 2.71 11.34 -2.93
CA PHE A 72 3.12 11.86 -1.63
C PHE A 72 3.60 13.31 -1.79
N ARG A 73 3.61 14.07 -0.70
CA ARG A 73 4.02 15.49 -0.70
C ARG A 73 4.89 15.78 0.51
N ASP A 74 5.52 16.94 0.48
CA ASP A 74 6.25 17.53 1.61
C ASP A 74 7.32 16.59 2.17
N LEU A 75 7.99 15.83 1.29
CA LEU A 75 9.05 14.92 1.71
C LEU A 75 10.24 15.73 2.21
N SER A 76 10.61 15.49 3.46
CA SER A 76 11.90 15.85 4.00
C SER A 76 12.60 14.64 4.59
N VAL A 77 13.91 14.60 4.42
CA VAL A 77 14.78 13.55 4.93
C VAL A 77 15.87 14.23 5.73
N GLU A 78 16.01 13.84 6.97
CA GLU A 78 17.07 14.33 7.87
C GLU A 78 17.75 13.16 8.57
N GLN A 79 19.02 13.31 8.89
CA GLN A 79 19.68 12.33 9.76
C GLN A 79 19.01 12.43 11.14
N ALA A 80 18.53 11.31 11.66
CA ALA A 80 17.97 11.29 13.01
C ALA A 80 19.11 11.46 14.02
N PRO A 81 18.97 12.35 15.00
CA PRO A 81 19.82 12.34 16.15
C PRO A 81 19.66 11.00 16.87
N ASP A 82 20.61 10.63 17.66
CA ASP A 82 20.79 9.33 18.32
C ASP A 82 19.48 8.55 18.58
N THR A 83 19.44 7.30 18.11
CA THR A 83 18.23 6.47 18.06
C THR A 83 17.55 6.24 19.41
N ASN A 84 18.26 6.41 20.50
CA ASN A 84 17.76 6.21 21.86
C ASN A 84 16.53 7.11 22.18
N ASP A 85 16.50 8.33 21.69
CA ASP A 85 15.37 9.25 21.93
C ASP A 85 14.07 8.86 21.20
N LEU A 86 14.16 8.15 20.06
CA LEU A 86 13.00 7.70 19.32
C LEU A 86 12.37 6.46 19.94
N PHE A 87 13.19 5.55 20.48
CA PHE A 87 12.73 4.34 21.14
C PHE A 87 12.14 4.61 22.53
N ASN A 88 12.73 5.52 23.29
CA ASN A 88 12.20 5.93 24.58
C ASN A 88 10.79 6.53 24.51
N ARG A 89 10.39 7.03 23.36
CA ARG A 89 9.06 7.64 23.17
C ARG A 89 7.92 6.61 23.04
N TRP A 90 8.24 5.39 22.60
CA TRP A 90 7.27 4.32 22.30
C TRP A 90 7.38 3.10 23.23
N GLY A 91 8.32 3.13 24.17
CA GLY A 91 8.47 2.09 25.21
C GLY A 91 9.04 0.75 24.74
N ASP A 92 8.77 0.37 23.49
CA ASP A 92 9.15 -0.92 22.91
C ASP A 92 9.98 -0.71 21.65
N GLY A 93 11.20 -0.27 21.80
CA GLY A 93 12.16 -0.23 20.67
C GLY A 93 12.52 -1.64 20.19
N PRO A 94 13.11 -1.79 18.99
CA PRO A 94 13.60 -3.09 18.54
C PRO A 94 14.56 -3.67 19.57
N LEU A 95 14.43 -4.96 19.83
CA LEU A 95 15.34 -5.69 20.68
C LEU A 95 16.77 -5.57 20.13
N GLU A 96 17.75 -5.62 21.02
CA GLU A 96 19.15 -5.61 20.65
C GLU A 96 19.40 -6.75 19.64
N GLY A 97 19.82 -6.40 18.42
CA GLY A 97 19.98 -7.34 17.30
C GLY A 97 19.00 -7.17 16.15
N ASP A 98 17.86 -6.51 16.34
CA ASP A 98 16.85 -6.29 15.26
C ASP A 98 17.22 -5.15 14.31
N ARG A 99 18.39 -4.57 14.45
CA ARG A 99 18.88 -3.52 13.56
C ARG A 99 19.58 -4.15 12.36
N TRP A 100 19.03 -3.90 11.17
CA TRP A 100 19.63 -4.33 9.91
C TRP A 100 21.06 -3.81 9.70
N HIS A 101 21.32 -2.59 10.13
CA HIS A 101 22.61 -1.93 10.04
C HIS A 101 22.89 -1.20 11.36
N PRO A 102 23.39 -1.91 12.38
CA PRO A 102 23.66 -1.30 13.69
C PRO A 102 24.65 -0.14 13.61
N GLU A 103 25.54 -0.15 12.59
CA GLU A 103 26.49 0.93 12.32
C GLU A 103 25.99 1.94 11.27
N GLY A 104 24.77 1.72 10.73
CA GLY A 104 24.16 2.59 9.72
C GLY A 104 23.63 3.89 10.32
N ALA A 105 23.48 4.89 9.47
CA ALA A 105 22.82 6.13 9.84
C ALA A 105 21.31 5.91 10.00
N SER A 106 20.74 6.48 11.05
CA SER A 106 19.29 6.55 11.22
C SER A 106 18.75 7.76 10.47
N LEU A 107 17.69 7.57 9.70
CA LEU A 107 17.04 8.63 8.94
C LEU A 107 15.64 8.88 9.48
N ARG A 108 15.27 10.14 9.59
CA ARG A 108 13.90 10.57 9.83
C ARG A 108 13.29 11.08 8.55
N LEU A 109 12.20 10.45 8.15
CA LEU A 109 11.44 10.88 6.99
C LEU A 109 10.14 11.54 7.48
N ARG A 110 9.80 12.69 6.87
CA ARG A 110 8.51 13.35 7.03
C ARG A 110 7.88 13.48 5.66
N PHE A 111 6.61 13.19 5.58
CA PHE A 111 5.85 13.27 4.33
C PHE A 111 4.36 13.35 4.62
N THR A 112 3.61 13.80 3.62
CA THR A 112 2.15 13.83 3.64
C THR A 112 1.61 12.81 2.65
N LEU A 113 0.72 11.93 3.10
CA LEU A 113 0.01 10.95 2.29
C LEU A 113 -1.49 11.25 2.27
N PRO A 114 -2.18 10.97 1.17
CA PRO A 114 -3.64 11.02 1.15
C PRO A 114 -4.24 9.93 2.06
N ALA A 115 -5.45 10.17 2.54
CA ALA A 115 -6.18 9.20 3.34
C ALA A 115 -6.29 7.85 2.61
N GLY A 116 -6.03 6.76 3.34
CA GLY A 116 -6.04 5.40 2.80
C GLY A 116 -4.73 4.94 2.15
N ALA A 117 -3.71 5.81 2.02
CA ALA A 117 -2.37 5.37 1.65
C ALA A 117 -1.59 4.91 2.89
N TYR A 118 -0.69 3.95 2.71
CA TYR A 118 0.09 3.38 3.79
C TYR A 118 1.54 3.86 3.76
N ALA A 119 2.01 4.40 4.87
CA ALA A 119 3.39 4.83 5.03
C ALA A 119 4.40 3.68 4.82
N THR A 120 4.05 2.47 5.23
CA THR A 120 4.86 1.27 5.04
C THR A 120 5.11 0.96 3.56
N VAL A 121 4.11 1.16 2.69
CA VAL A 121 4.27 0.99 1.23
C VAL A 121 5.26 2.02 0.68
N LEU A 122 5.14 3.29 1.09
CA LEU A 122 6.10 4.32 0.68
C LEU A 122 7.51 4.01 1.19
N MET A 123 7.64 3.53 2.43
CA MET A 123 8.95 3.16 2.98
C MET A 123 9.59 2.01 2.21
N ARG A 124 8.81 1.02 1.74
CA ARG A 124 9.31 -0.07 0.90
C ARG A 124 9.94 0.45 -0.40
N GLU A 125 9.35 1.47 -1.02
CA GLU A 125 9.93 2.08 -2.23
C GLU A 125 11.31 2.71 -1.97
N PHE A 126 11.52 3.28 -0.78
CA PHE A 126 12.83 3.81 -0.39
C PHE A 126 13.81 2.71 -0.02
N MET A 127 13.41 1.75 0.76
CA MET A 127 14.28 0.68 1.26
C MET A 127 14.65 -0.35 0.18
N ARG A 128 13.77 -0.56 -0.81
CA ARG A 128 13.94 -1.55 -1.89
C ARG A 128 14.29 -2.96 -1.39
N SER A 129 13.85 -3.30 -0.20
CA SER A 129 14.05 -4.64 0.35
C SER A 129 13.16 -5.66 -0.37
N PRO A 130 13.61 -6.92 -0.49
CA PRO A 130 12.78 -8.02 -0.95
C PRO A 130 11.51 -8.17 -0.11
N LEU A 131 10.43 -8.70 -0.72
CA LEU A 131 9.12 -8.82 -0.07
C LEU A 131 9.09 -9.79 1.12
N ASP A 132 9.97 -10.76 1.11
CA ASP A 132 10.13 -11.78 2.15
C ASP A 132 10.81 -11.26 3.45
N HIS A 133 11.21 -9.99 3.43
CA HIS A 133 11.83 -9.31 4.56
C HIS A 133 10.87 -8.34 5.29
N TYR A 134 9.54 -8.44 5.03
CA TYR A 134 8.52 -7.58 5.67
C TYR A 134 7.52 -8.38 6.47
#